data_22414c8aa4377fa079187a677a9dbf6f
#
_entry.id   22414c8aa4377fa079187a677a9dbf6f
#
_cell.length_a   1.000
_cell.length_b   1.000
_cell.length_c   1.000
_cell.angle_alpha   90.00
_cell.angle_beta   90.00
_cell.angle_gamma   90.00
#
_symmetry.space_group_name_H-M   'P 1'
#
loop_
_entity.id
_entity.type
_entity.pdbx_description
1 polymer ?
#
loop_
_entity_poly.entity_id
_entity_poly.type
_entity_poly.pdbx_seq_one_letter_code
_entity_poly.pdbx_strand_id
1 'polypeptide(L)'
;MLAIEQAAQAHPWTRGHFASALAAGNCLLGLMAGERLLGYLVAMPGVQEAHLLNLAVAPESQGQGLAGVLLRALALWARGQGAACVWLEARASNERALRAYRRCGFAQAGLRRGYYPGANNQREDAIVMRLDL
;
A
#
# COMPACT_ATOMS: atom_id res chain seq x y z
N MET A 1 13.98 -0.51 4.54
CA MET A 1 12.77 -0.87 3.78
C MET A 1 12.61 -2.37 3.63
N LEU A 2 13.59 -3.05 3.07
CA LEU A 2 13.51 -4.48 2.80
C LEU A 2 13.29 -5.30 4.07
N ALA A 3 13.96 -4.95 5.17
CA ALA A 3 13.78 -5.62 6.45
C ALA A 3 12.36 -5.48 6.99
N ILE A 4 11.76 -4.29 6.86
CA ILE A 4 10.37 -4.05 7.27
C ILE A 4 9.43 -4.87 6.37
N GLU A 5 9.68 -4.88 5.08
CA GLU A 5 8.86 -5.62 4.12
C GLU A 5 8.83 -7.11 4.47
N GLN A 6 9.99 -7.70 4.71
CA GLN A 6 10.09 -9.12 5.05
C GLN A 6 9.44 -9.45 6.39
N ALA A 7 9.52 -8.54 7.37
CA ALA A 7 8.95 -8.76 8.70
C ALA A 7 7.44 -8.52 8.76
N ALA A 8 6.92 -7.57 7.96
CA ALA A 8 5.54 -7.12 8.05
C ALA A 8 4.59 -7.80 7.06
N GLN A 9 5.08 -8.27 5.92
CA GLN A 9 4.25 -8.78 4.84
C GLN A 9 4.30 -10.31 4.77
N ALA A 10 3.15 -10.94 4.56
CA ALA A 10 3.06 -12.39 4.32
C ALA A 10 3.66 -12.78 2.96
N HIS A 11 3.60 -11.88 1.99
CA HIS A 11 4.13 -12.06 0.63
C HIS A 11 4.98 -10.85 0.27
N PRO A 12 6.22 -10.75 0.82
CA PRO A 12 7.02 -9.54 0.72
C PRO A 12 7.53 -9.30 -0.70
N TRP A 13 7.67 -8.01 -1.04
CA TRP A 13 8.43 -7.61 -2.21
C TRP A 13 9.90 -7.96 -2.04
N THR A 14 10.53 -8.32 -3.14
CA THR A 14 11.98 -8.51 -3.20
C THR A 14 12.69 -7.18 -3.43
N ARG A 15 14.02 -7.20 -3.28
CA ARG A 15 14.85 -6.04 -3.66
C ARG A 15 14.60 -5.63 -5.13
N GLY A 16 14.44 -6.62 -6.02
CA GLY A 16 14.14 -6.37 -7.43
C GLY A 16 12.81 -5.67 -7.66
N HIS A 17 11.77 -6.02 -6.89
CA HIS A 17 10.48 -5.35 -6.96
C HIS A 17 10.60 -3.86 -6.59
N PHE A 18 11.32 -3.54 -5.50
CA PHE A 18 11.57 -2.15 -5.11
C PHE A 18 12.37 -1.40 -6.16
N ALA A 19 13.44 -2.00 -6.67
CA ALA A 19 14.28 -1.38 -7.69
C ALA A 19 13.47 -1.07 -8.95
N SER A 20 12.64 -2.01 -9.41
CA SER A 20 11.77 -1.81 -10.58
C SER A 20 10.75 -0.70 -10.36
N ALA A 21 10.13 -0.65 -9.19
CA ALA A 21 9.15 0.38 -8.85
C ALA A 21 9.78 1.78 -8.84
N LEU A 22 10.97 1.92 -8.25
CA LEU A 22 11.69 3.19 -8.21
C LEU A 22 12.19 3.61 -9.60
N ALA A 23 12.69 2.67 -10.38
CA ALA A 23 13.15 2.94 -11.75
C ALA A 23 11.99 3.38 -12.66
N ALA A 24 10.77 2.94 -12.39
CA ALA A 24 9.58 3.36 -13.12
C ALA A 24 9.11 4.78 -12.76
N GLY A 25 9.75 5.45 -11.82
CA GLY A 25 9.39 6.82 -11.41
C GLY A 25 8.26 6.88 -10.40
N ASN A 26 7.98 5.79 -9.70
CA ASN A 26 6.94 5.77 -8.67
C ASN A 26 7.35 6.58 -7.43
N CYS A 27 6.36 7.05 -6.69
CA CYS A 27 6.54 7.78 -5.44
C CYS A 27 6.85 6.82 -4.30
N LEU A 28 7.87 7.13 -3.53
CA LEU A 28 8.20 6.46 -2.28
C LEU A 28 8.06 7.47 -1.15
N LEU A 29 7.19 7.20 -0.18
CA LEU A 29 7.05 8.00 1.04
C LEU A 29 7.49 7.15 2.23
N GLY A 30 8.39 7.71 3.03
CA GLY A 30 8.86 7.09 4.27
C GLY A 30 8.41 7.86 5.50
N LEU A 31 8.07 7.14 6.56
CA LEU A 31 7.75 7.71 7.86
C LEU A 31 8.92 7.46 8.79
N MET A 32 9.55 8.54 9.26
CA MET A 32 10.78 8.46 10.04
C MET A 32 10.56 8.95 11.48
N ALA A 33 11.23 8.31 12.41
CA ALA A 33 11.45 8.84 13.77
C ALA A 33 12.96 9.03 13.94
N GLY A 34 13.44 10.25 13.78
CA GLY A 34 14.88 10.51 13.68
C GLY A 34 15.46 9.79 12.44
N GLU A 35 16.44 8.92 12.66
CA GLU A 35 17.05 8.13 11.59
C GLU A 35 16.38 6.76 11.38
N ARG A 36 15.37 6.44 12.20
CA ARG A 36 14.69 5.15 12.15
C ARG A 36 13.48 5.19 11.23
N LEU A 37 13.45 4.30 10.25
CA LEU A 37 12.29 4.13 9.37
C LEU A 37 11.22 3.32 10.10
N LEU A 38 10.01 3.89 10.25
CA LEU A 38 8.87 3.23 10.92
C LEU A 38 7.94 2.56 9.93
N GLY A 39 7.86 3.07 8.71
CA GLY A 39 6.99 2.56 7.68
C GLY A 39 7.19 3.31 6.37
N TYR A 40 6.56 2.83 5.33
CA TYR A 40 6.68 3.41 3.99
C TYR A 40 5.51 2.99 3.12
N LEU A 41 5.36 3.72 2.01
CA LEU A 41 4.48 3.31 0.92
C LEU A 41 5.15 3.59 -0.43
N VAL A 42 4.68 2.86 -1.44
CA VAL A 42 5.03 3.10 -2.83
C VAL A 42 3.74 3.33 -3.61
N ALA A 43 3.68 4.39 -4.39
CA ALA A 43 2.50 4.77 -5.16
C ALA A 43 2.88 5.14 -6.59
N MET A 44 2.03 4.78 -7.52
CA MET A 44 2.20 5.06 -8.94
C MET A 44 1.28 6.20 -9.37
N PRO A 45 1.82 7.26 -9.98
CA PRO A 45 0.97 8.29 -10.58
C PRO A 45 0.34 7.78 -11.87
N GLY A 46 -0.90 8.19 -12.14
CA GLY A 46 -1.61 7.89 -13.37
C GLY A 46 -2.29 9.14 -13.92
N VAL A 47 -3.07 8.99 -14.97
CA VAL A 47 -3.84 10.08 -15.54
C VAL A 47 -5.07 10.33 -14.66
N GLN A 48 -5.06 11.45 -13.92
CA GLN A 48 -6.14 11.84 -12.99
C GLN A 48 -6.40 10.82 -11.86
N GLU A 49 -5.47 9.90 -11.63
CA GLU A 49 -5.57 8.91 -10.56
C GLU A 49 -4.19 8.56 -10.03
N ALA A 50 -4.14 7.94 -8.87
CA ALA A 50 -2.95 7.35 -8.31
C ALA A 50 -3.26 5.93 -7.85
N HIS A 51 -2.24 5.09 -7.76
CA HIS A 51 -2.37 3.69 -7.37
C HIS A 51 -1.40 3.38 -6.25
N LEU A 52 -1.91 2.96 -5.11
CA LEU A 52 -1.07 2.47 -4.02
C LEU A 52 -0.59 1.07 -4.35
N LEU A 53 0.72 0.90 -4.47
CA LEU A 53 1.32 -0.39 -4.84
C LEU A 53 1.75 -1.20 -3.63
N ASN A 54 2.21 -0.54 -2.56
CA ASN A 54 2.68 -1.21 -1.36
C ASN A 54 2.66 -0.25 -0.18
N LEU A 55 2.35 -0.77 1.00
CA LEU A 55 2.39 -0.03 2.25
C LEU A 55 2.78 -1.01 3.36
N ALA A 56 3.74 -0.64 4.19
CA ALA A 56 4.15 -1.44 5.33
C ALA A 56 4.53 -0.56 6.51
N VAL A 57 4.23 -1.03 7.72
CA VAL A 57 4.64 -0.45 9.00
C VAL A 57 5.47 -1.49 9.72
N ALA A 58 6.61 -1.08 10.29
CA ALA A 58 7.46 -1.98 11.06
C ALA A 58 6.64 -2.66 12.16
N PRO A 59 6.79 -3.99 12.38
CA PRO A 59 5.96 -4.72 13.33
C PRO A 59 5.92 -4.09 14.74
N GLU A 60 7.06 -3.62 15.25
CA GLU A 60 7.16 -2.97 16.55
C GLU A 60 6.44 -1.61 16.63
N SER A 61 6.11 -1.03 15.48
CA SER A 61 5.43 0.28 15.40
C SER A 61 3.97 0.15 14.97
N GLN A 62 3.46 -1.05 14.77
CA GLN A 62 2.07 -1.28 14.40
C GLN A 62 1.12 -1.01 15.57
N GLY A 63 -0.15 -0.76 15.26
CA GLY A 63 -1.17 -0.50 16.27
C GLY A 63 -1.16 0.93 16.82
N GLN A 64 -0.42 1.85 16.21
CA GLN A 64 -0.28 3.24 16.64
C GLN A 64 -0.88 4.25 15.66
N GLY A 65 -1.62 3.77 14.65
CA GLY A 65 -2.22 4.63 13.64
C GLY A 65 -1.26 5.14 12.57
N LEU A 66 -0.07 4.55 12.43
CA LEU A 66 0.94 5.02 11.46
C LEU A 66 0.55 4.74 10.02
N ALA A 67 -0.17 3.67 9.75
CA ALA A 67 -0.72 3.43 8.41
C ALA A 67 -1.65 4.58 7.99
N GLY A 68 -2.46 5.08 8.91
CA GLY A 68 -3.31 6.25 8.67
C GLY A 68 -2.52 7.52 8.34
N VAL A 69 -1.38 7.73 9.01
CA VAL A 69 -0.49 8.86 8.71
C VAL A 69 0.04 8.74 7.29
N LEU A 70 0.51 7.55 6.90
CA LEU A 70 1.00 7.29 5.54
C LEU A 70 -0.09 7.48 4.50
N LEU A 71 -1.29 6.99 4.76
CA LEU A 71 -2.41 7.11 3.82
C LEU A 71 -2.87 8.55 3.65
N ARG A 72 -2.83 9.38 4.71
CA ARG A 72 -3.10 10.81 4.60
C ARG A 72 -2.04 11.52 3.76
N ALA A 73 -0.77 11.16 3.94
CA ALA A 73 0.33 11.69 3.13
C ALA A 73 0.15 11.29 1.65
N LEU A 74 -0.27 10.06 1.40
CA LEU A 74 -0.59 9.59 0.05
C LEU A 74 -1.68 10.45 -0.59
N ALA A 75 -2.76 10.74 0.13
CA ALA A 75 -3.86 11.55 -0.37
C ALA A 75 -3.40 12.97 -0.73
N LEU A 76 -2.56 13.57 0.11
CA LEU A 76 -1.98 14.90 -0.15
C LEU A 76 -1.09 14.89 -1.40
N TRP A 77 -0.23 13.89 -1.52
CA TRP A 77 0.62 13.73 -2.69
C TRP A 77 -0.22 13.56 -3.96
N ALA A 78 -1.22 12.68 -3.91
CA ALA A 78 -2.08 12.41 -5.06
C ALA A 78 -2.84 13.65 -5.51
N ARG A 79 -3.39 14.44 -4.59
CA ARG A 79 -4.02 15.72 -4.90
C ARG A 79 -3.05 16.68 -5.57
N GLY A 80 -1.80 16.72 -5.09
CA GLY A 80 -0.74 17.55 -5.69
C GLY A 80 -0.39 17.12 -7.11
N GLN A 81 -0.62 15.87 -7.48
CA GLN A 81 -0.44 15.34 -8.82
C GLN A 81 -1.66 15.55 -9.73
N GLY A 82 -2.71 16.18 -9.22
CA GLY A 82 -3.96 16.35 -9.96
C GLY A 82 -4.86 15.13 -10.00
N ALA A 83 -4.63 14.16 -9.13
CA ALA A 83 -5.45 12.95 -9.07
C ALA A 83 -6.83 13.26 -8.47
N ALA A 84 -7.86 12.62 -9.01
CA ALA A 84 -9.22 12.66 -8.49
C ALA A 84 -9.52 11.51 -7.54
N CYS A 85 -8.73 10.44 -7.60
CA CYS A 85 -8.91 9.26 -6.75
C CYS A 85 -7.62 8.46 -6.59
N VAL A 86 -7.62 7.58 -5.60
CA VAL A 86 -6.56 6.60 -5.36
C VAL A 86 -7.16 5.21 -5.39
N TRP A 87 -6.51 4.31 -6.13
CA TRP A 87 -6.88 2.90 -6.21
C TRP A 87 -5.87 2.04 -5.45
N LEU A 88 -6.32 0.90 -4.96
CA LEU A 88 -5.44 -0.15 -4.45
C LEU A 88 -6.10 -1.52 -4.63
N GLU A 89 -5.28 -2.56 -4.62
CA GLU A 89 -5.70 -3.94 -4.45
C GLU A 89 -5.07 -4.49 -3.17
N ALA A 90 -5.86 -5.27 -2.42
CA ALA A 90 -5.38 -5.94 -1.22
C ALA A 90 -5.87 -7.38 -1.20
N ARG A 91 -5.05 -8.28 -0.64
CA ARG A 91 -5.48 -9.68 -0.46
C ARG A 91 -6.72 -9.73 0.41
N ALA A 92 -7.69 -10.54 0.03
CA ALA A 92 -8.93 -10.68 0.79
C ALA A 92 -8.68 -11.13 2.23
N SER A 93 -7.60 -11.90 2.47
CA SER A 93 -7.20 -12.36 3.80
C SER A 93 -6.53 -11.30 4.66
N ASN A 94 -6.09 -10.18 4.07
CA ASN A 94 -5.38 -9.14 4.80
C ASN A 94 -6.35 -8.17 5.47
N GLU A 95 -7.08 -8.67 6.46
CA GLU A 95 -8.13 -7.90 7.14
C GLU A 95 -7.61 -6.66 7.85
N ARG A 96 -6.39 -6.74 8.38
CA ARG A 96 -5.74 -5.61 9.05
C ARG A 96 -5.56 -4.43 8.10
N ALA A 97 -5.02 -4.68 6.91
CA ALA A 97 -4.85 -3.65 5.89
C ALA A 97 -6.20 -3.11 5.42
N LEU A 98 -7.16 -4.00 5.16
CA LEU A 98 -8.50 -3.59 4.73
C LEU A 98 -9.18 -2.67 5.76
N ARG A 99 -9.05 -2.96 7.05
CA ARG A 99 -9.56 -2.09 8.11
C ARG A 99 -8.90 -0.72 8.10
N ALA A 100 -7.58 -0.67 7.94
CA ALA A 100 -6.83 0.59 7.87
C ALA A 100 -7.29 1.43 6.68
N TYR A 101 -7.47 0.81 5.52
CA TYR A 101 -7.94 1.50 4.32
C TYR A 101 -9.35 2.06 4.51
N ARG A 102 -10.27 1.26 5.06
CA ARG A 102 -11.64 1.72 5.32
C ARG A 102 -11.69 2.90 6.28
N ARG A 103 -10.87 2.89 7.34
CA ARG A 103 -10.76 4.01 8.28
C ARG A 103 -10.33 5.30 7.62
N CYS A 104 -9.54 5.22 6.55
CA CYS A 104 -9.07 6.37 5.80
C CYS A 104 -10.01 6.77 4.66
N GLY A 105 -11.17 6.13 4.55
CA GLY A 105 -12.19 6.50 3.57
C GLY A 105 -12.20 5.69 2.29
N PHE A 106 -11.32 4.68 2.15
CA PHE A 106 -11.38 3.76 1.02
C PHE A 106 -12.63 2.90 1.11
N ALA A 107 -13.30 2.71 -0.02
CA ALA A 107 -14.45 1.84 -0.16
C ALA A 107 -14.17 0.74 -1.19
N GLN A 108 -14.78 -0.42 -1.00
CA GLN A 108 -14.64 -1.49 -1.96
C GLN A 108 -15.29 -1.09 -3.28
N ALA A 109 -14.53 -1.18 -4.38
CA ALA A 109 -14.97 -0.85 -5.72
C ALA A 109 -15.05 -2.07 -6.63
N GLY A 110 -14.47 -3.19 -6.22
CA GLY A 110 -14.49 -4.40 -7.03
C GLY A 110 -13.80 -5.57 -6.36
N LEU A 111 -13.78 -6.68 -7.07
CA LEU A 111 -13.17 -7.93 -6.66
C LEU A 111 -12.47 -8.53 -7.88
N ARG A 112 -11.20 -8.92 -7.72
CA ARG A 112 -10.46 -9.68 -8.74
C ARG A 112 -10.27 -11.09 -8.22
N ARG A 113 -11.00 -12.03 -8.79
CA ARG A 113 -10.95 -13.43 -8.37
C ARG A 113 -9.63 -14.07 -8.77
N GLY A 114 -9.01 -14.79 -7.83
CA GLY A 114 -7.77 -15.52 -8.07
C GLY A 114 -6.61 -14.65 -8.54
N TYR A 115 -6.56 -13.39 -8.14
CA TYR A 115 -5.59 -12.41 -8.61
C TYR A 115 -4.19 -12.67 -8.05
N TYR A 116 -4.10 -13.04 -6.77
CA TYR A 116 -2.82 -13.28 -6.10
C TYR A 116 -2.48 -14.77 -6.03
N PRO A 117 -1.20 -15.12 -6.17
CA PRO A 117 -0.76 -16.49 -5.82
C PRO A 117 -0.92 -16.72 -4.32
N GLY A 118 -1.44 -17.88 -3.97
CA GLY A 118 -1.58 -18.33 -2.59
C GLY A 118 -0.73 -19.54 -2.29
N ALA A 119 -0.96 -20.17 -1.12
CA ALA A 119 -0.27 -21.40 -0.72
C ALA A 119 -0.80 -22.59 -1.52
N ASN A 120 0.05 -23.64 -1.71
CA ASN A 120 -0.34 -24.93 -2.30
C ASN A 120 -1.01 -24.82 -3.67
N ASN A 121 -0.48 -23.96 -4.54
CA ASN A 121 -1.03 -23.70 -5.88
C ASN A 121 -2.45 -23.13 -5.89
N GLN A 122 -2.97 -22.73 -4.74
CA GLN A 122 -4.25 -22.02 -4.65
C GLN A 122 -4.06 -20.55 -4.97
N ARG A 123 -5.15 -19.90 -5.38
CA ARG A 123 -5.17 -18.47 -5.68
C ARG A 123 -6.03 -17.76 -4.65
N GLU A 124 -5.70 -16.51 -4.40
CA GLU A 124 -6.44 -15.66 -3.48
C GLU A 124 -7.02 -14.45 -4.21
N ASP A 125 -8.24 -14.06 -3.83
CA ASP A 125 -8.92 -12.90 -4.41
C ASP A 125 -8.26 -11.60 -3.94
N ALA A 126 -8.34 -10.58 -4.79
CA ALA A 126 -8.00 -9.21 -4.45
C ALA A 126 -9.27 -8.40 -4.24
N ILE A 127 -9.31 -7.66 -3.14
CA ILE A 127 -10.30 -6.62 -2.92
C ILE A 127 -9.77 -5.35 -3.56
N VAL A 128 -10.53 -4.80 -4.51
CA VAL A 128 -10.19 -3.51 -5.15
C VAL A 128 -10.87 -2.41 -4.36
N MET A 129 -10.12 -1.42 -3.95
CA MET A 129 -10.62 -0.28 -3.15
C MET A 129 -10.30 1.03 -3.83
N ARG A 130 -11.12 2.03 -3.57
CA ARG A 130 -10.97 3.38 -4.13
C ARG A 130 -11.24 4.43 -3.06
N LEU A 131 -10.42 5.47 -3.09
CA LEU A 131 -10.62 6.69 -2.30
C LEU A 131 -10.83 7.85 -3.27
N ASP A 132 -11.96 8.53 -3.17
CA ASP A 132 -12.20 9.78 -3.90
C ASP A 132 -11.56 10.95 -3.14
N LEU A 133 -10.85 11.79 -3.87
CA LEU A 133 -10.09 12.90 -3.29
C LEU A 133 -10.84 14.23 -3.31
#